data_33dfd0677a43c859b15c1624cc421ed2
#
_entry.id   33dfd0677a43c859b15c1624cc421ed2
#
_cell.length_a   1.000
_cell.length_b   1.000
_cell.length_c   1.000
_cell.angle_alpha   90.00
_cell.angle_beta   90.00
_cell.angle_gamma   90.00
#
_symmetry.space_group_name_H-M   'P 1'
#
loop_
_entity.id
_entity.type
_entity.pdbx_description
1 polymer ?
#
loop_
_entity_poly.entity_id
_entity_poly.type
_entity_poly.pdbx_seq_one_letter_code
_entity_poly.pdbx_strand_id
1 'polypeptide(L)'
;MSIAGIYWAFRDFSFDKFISMVRESEYIYIIIAGMAVIFSIWIRAIRWEYFFRQKKRIPVYNLFKAELIGYFGNSVLPLRLGELLRVYIIRKEQNLSGSFVIGTVVLERLLDTVGLLLFSILLIFIIPLPEDIKASIYWRDRKSTRLNSSHSQ
;
A
#
# COMPACT_ATOMS: atom_id res chain seq x y z
N MET A 1 14.00 -11.20 5.35
CA MET A 1 15.01 -10.14 5.12
C MET A 1 16.31 -10.65 5.70
N SER A 2 17.36 -10.76 4.90
CA SER A 2 18.65 -11.27 5.37
C SER A 2 19.38 -10.18 6.18
N ILE A 3 20.01 -10.56 7.28
CA ILE A 3 20.85 -9.71 8.13
C ILE A 3 21.92 -9.00 7.28
N ALA A 4 22.42 -9.67 6.22
CA ALA A 4 23.32 -9.10 5.24
C ALA A 4 22.75 -7.87 4.51
N GLY A 5 21.46 -7.86 4.16
CA GLY A 5 20.81 -6.71 3.52
C GLY A 5 20.70 -5.50 4.45
N ILE A 6 20.40 -5.73 5.72
CA ILE A 6 20.36 -4.67 6.74
C ILE A 6 21.77 -4.09 6.95
N TYR A 7 22.76 -4.96 7.12
CA TYR A 7 24.16 -4.53 7.25
C TYR A 7 24.64 -3.70 6.06
N TRP A 8 24.29 -4.10 4.84
CA TRP A 8 24.68 -3.39 3.62
C TRP A 8 23.97 -2.03 3.49
N ALA A 9 22.70 -1.95 3.89
CA ALA A 9 21.93 -0.70 3.87
C ALA A 9 22.42 0.32 4.89
N PHE A 10 22.92 -0.13 6.05
CA PHE A 10 23.40 0.76 7.12
C PHE A 10 24.91 0.98 7.12
N ARG A 11 25.66 0.32 6.25
CA ARG A 11 27.13 0.41 6.20
C ARG A 11 27.64 1.83 5.96
N ASP A 12 26.97 2.58 5.09
CA ASP A 12 27.35 3.95 4.71
C ASP A 12 26.43 5.03 5.35
N PHE A 13 25.64 4.62 6.35
CA PHE A 13 24.71 5.51 7.04
C PHE A 13 25.46 6.39 8.04
N SER A 14 25.55 7.70 7.75
CA SER A 14 26.15 8.69 8.65
C SER A 14 25.05 9.37 9.47
N PHE A 15 25.02 9.08 10.77
CA PHE A 15 24.07 9.68 11.71
C PHE A 15 24.16 11.22 11.75
N ASP A 16 25.37 11.78 11.60
CA ASP A 16 25.58 13.24 11.58
C ASP A 16 24.89 13.90 10.38
N LYS A 17 25.00 13.30 9.19
CA LYS A 17 24.29 13.79 8.00
C LYS A 17 22.77 13.65 8.15
N PHE A 18 22.29 12.57 8.75
CA PHE A 18 20.87 12.39 9.01
C PHE A 18 20.35 13.47 9.97
N ILE A 19 21.05 13.73 11.06
CA ILE A 19 20.65 14.76 12.03
C ILE A 19 20.70 16.16 11.40
N SER A 20 21.72 16.48 10.58
CA SER A 20 21.77 17.78 9.89
C SER A 20 20.62 17.96 8.91
N MET A 21 20.30 16.93 8.10
CA MET A 21 19.14 16.97 7.19
C MET A 21 17.81 17.14 7.93
N VAL A 22 17.65 16.49 9.08
CA VAL A 22 16.44 16.65 9.91
C VAL A 22 16.37 18.05 10.50
N ARG A 23 17.50 18.65 10.90
CA ARG A 23 17.55 20.02 11.42
C ARG A 23 17.24 21.07 10.35
N GLU A 24 17.68 20.84 9.13
CA GLU A 24 17.43 21.74 7.98
C GLU A 24 16.03 21.54 7.37
N SER A 25 15.34 20.44 7.75
CA SER A 25 13.99 20.18 7.28
C SER A 25 12.98 21.13 7.92
N GLU A 26 12.08 21.66 7.11
CA GLU A 26 10.94 22.41 7.62
C GLU A 26 9.96 21.47 8.32
N TYR A 27 9.93 21.49 9.64
CA TYR A 27 9.08 20.62 10.50
C TYR A 27 7.61 20.69 10.15
N ILE A 28 7.15 21.78 9.55
CA ILE A 28 5.77 21.95 9.14
C ILE A 28 5.33 20.87 8.13
N TYR A 29 6.19 20.50 7.18
CA TYR A 29 5.87 19.44 6.22
C TYR A 29 5.79 18.06 6.87
N ILE A 30 6.61 17.80 7.89
CA ILE A 30 6.58 16.55 8.65
C ILE A 30 5.25 16.44 9.42
N ILE A 31 4.80 17.54 10.03
CA ILE A 31 3.52 17.58 10.76
C ILE A 31 2.35 17.39 9.79
N ILE A 32 2.36 18.09 8.64
CA ILE A 32 1.32 17.97 7.61
C ILE A 32 1.28 16.53 7.07
N ALA A 33 2.42 15.94 6.78
CA ALA A 33 2.50 14.55 6.33
C ALA A 33 1.95 13.57 7.39
N GLY A 34 2.31 13.75 8.65
CA GLY A 34 1.80 12.95 9.77
C GLY A 34 0.27 13.06 9.90
N MET A 35 -0.28 14.27 9.83
CA MET A 35 -1.73 14.51 9.84
C MET A 35 -2.42 13.85 8.64
N ALA A 36 -1.83 13.95 7.46
CA ALA A 36 -2.38 13.31 6.25
C ALA A 36 -2.43 11.79 6.38
N VAL A 37 -1.39 11.17 6.98
CA VAL A 37 -1.38 9.72 7.25
C VAL A 37 -2.49 9.34 8.24
N ILE A 38 -2.63 10.05 9.36
CA ILE A 38 -3.67 9.78 10.36
C ILE A 38 -5.06 9.94 9.73
N PHE A 39 -5.27 10.99 8.94
CA PHE A 39 -6.51 11.24 8.24
C PHE A 39 -6.83 10.13 7.22
N SER A 40 -5.83 9.65 6.49
CA SER A 40 -5.97 8.49 5.58
C SER A 40 -6.43 7.23 6.31
N ILE A 41 -5.85 6.94 7.49
CA ILE A 41 -6.24 5.79 8.32
C ILE A 41 -7.68 5.97 8.83
N TRP A 42 -8.08 7.19 9.18
CA TRP A 42 -9.44 7.50 9.61
C TRP A 42 -10.48 7.25 8.50
N ILE A 43 -10.22 7.72 7.28
CA ILE A 43 -11.08 7.44 6.11
C ILE A 43 -11.19 5.94 5.87
N ARG A 44 -10.09 5.21 5.99
CA ARG A 44 -10.07 3.75 5.85
C ARG A 44 -10.93 3.07 6.90
N ALA A 45 -10.89 3.51 8.15
CA ALA A 45 -11.75 2.99 9.21
C ALA A 45 -13.24 3.25 8.95
N ILE A 46 -13.61 4.42 8.40
CA ILE A 46 -14.99 4.74 7.99
C ILE A 46 -15.43 3.78 6.86
N ARG A 47 -14.59 3.58 5.84
CA ARG A 47 -14.89 2.64 4.76
C ARG A 47 -15.07 1.22 5.28
N TRP A 48 -14.23 0.81 6.23
CA TRP A 48 -14.31 -0.52 6.83
C TRP A 48 -15.57 -0.69 7.68
N GLU A 49 -16.03 0.34 8.39
CA GLU A 49 -17.32 0.34 9.11
C GLU A 49 -18.50 0.01 8.17
N TYR A 50 -18.44 0.51 6.93
CA TYR A 50 -19.49 0.26 5.94
C TYR A 50 -19.66 -1.24 5.62
N PHE A 51 -18.59 -2.01 5.62
CA PHE A 51 -18.63 -3.46 5.37
C PHE A 51 -19.27 -4.24 6.55
N PHE A 52 -19.17 -3.70 7.76
CA PHE A 52 -19.79 -4.32 8.93
C PHE A 52 -21.27 -3.98 9.11
N ARG A 53 -21.75 -2.88 8.55
CA ARG A 53 -23.13 -2.37 8.76
C ARG A 53 -24.23 -3.42 8.54
N GLN A 54 -24.02 -4.33 7.60
CA GLN A 54 -25.00 -5.39 7.29
C GLN A 54 -25.16 -6.40 8.42
N LYS A 55 -24.15 -6.56 9.27
CA LYS A 55 -24.17 -7.57 10.35
C LYS A 55 -24.15 -6.95 11.74
N LYS A 56 -23.34 -5.92 11.94
CA LYS A 56 -23.19 -5.23 13.23
C LYS A 56 -22.64 -3.83 13.02
N ARG A 57 -23.25 -2.82 13.63
CA ARG A 57 -22.68 -1.47 13.68
C ARG A 57 -21.54 -1.45 14.69
N ILE A 58 -20.35 -1.17 14.23
CA ILE A 58 -19.14 -1.05 15.05
C ILE A 58 -18.74 0.44 15.06
N PRO A 59 -18.50 1.05 16.22
CA PRO A 59 -18.01 2.43 16.26
C PRO A 59 -16.72 2.59 15.44
N VAL A 60 -16.66 3.60 14.59
CA VAL A 60 -15.48 3.90 13.73
C VAL A 60 -14.20 3.99 14.55
N TYR A 61 -14.29 4.49 15.79
CA TYR A 61 -13.15 4.59 16.69
C TYR A 61 -12.50 3.22 17.02
N ASN A 62 -13.31 2.17 17.19
CA ASN A 62 -12.79 0.83 17.45
C ASN A 62 -12.08 0.24 16.20
N LEU A 63 -12.62 0.50 15.03
CA LEU A 63 -12.01 0.11 13.77
C LEU A 63 -10.71 0.91 13.52
N PHE A 64 -10.71 2.20 13.81
CA PHE A 64 -9.53 3.05 13.72
C PHE A 64 -8.40 2.55 14.64
N LYS A 65 -8.71 2.18 15.89
CA LYS A 65 -7.72 1.55 16.78
C LYS A 65 -7.16 0.25 16.19
N ALA A 66 -8.02 -0.61 15.67
CA ALA A 66 -7.59 -1.87 15.07
C ALA A 66 -6.70 -1.63 13.82
N GLU A 67 -7.01 -0.62 13.00
CA GLU A 67 -6.17 -0.19 11.87
C GLU A 67 -4.80 0.29 12.36
N LEU A 68 -4.74 1.16 13.36
CA LEU A 68 -3.47 1.64 13.92
C LEU A 68 -2.61 0.49 14.45
N ILE A 69 -3.21 -0.46 15.18
CA ILE A 69 -2.48 -1.63 15.68
C ILE A 69 -2.03 -2.51 14.50
N GLY A 70 -2.85 -2.65 13.46
CA GLY A 70 -2.48 -3.36 12.23
C GLY A 70 -1.28 -2.71 11.53
N TYR A 71 -1.26 -1.39 11.39
CA TYR A 71 -0.13 -0.64 10.82
C TYR A 71 1.14 -0.80 11.65
N PHE A 72 1.03 -0.66 12.97
CA PHE A 72 2.15 -0.90 13.87
C PHE A 72 2.66 -2.35 13.76
N GLY A 73 1.74 -3.31 13.76
CA GLY A 73 2.07 -4.73 13.58
C GLY A 73 2.80 -5.00 12.26
N ASN A 74 2.40 -4.37 11.16
CA ASN A 74 3.08 -4.51 9.86
C ASN A 74 4.49 -3.90 9.84
N SER A 75 4.76 -2.91 10.70
CA SER A 75 6.08 -2.29 10.82
C SER A 75 7.06 -3.13 11.65
N VAL A 76 6.55 -3.86 12.65
CA VAL A 76 7.36 -4.64 13.61
C VAL A 76 7.42 -6.12 13.23
N LEU A 77 6.30 -6.70 12.78
CA LEU A 77 6.19 -8.13 12.50
C LEU A 77 6.58 -8.43 11.05
N PRO A 78 7.31 -9.54 10.81
CA PRO A 78 7.58 -10.01 9.46
C PRO A 78 6.27 -10.47 8.77
N LEU A 79 6.31 -10.59 7.43
CA LEU A 79 5.21 -11.13 6.60
C LEU A 79 3.90 -10.35 6.66
N ARG A 80 3.90 -9.08 7.09
CA ARG A 80 2.70 -8.23 7.20
C ARG A 80 1.59 -8.83 8.10
N LEU A 81 2.00 -9.46 9.19
CA LEU A 81 1.08 -10.09 10.15
C LEU A 81 0.15 -9.08 10.87
N GLY A 82 0.38 -7.78 10.73
CA GLY A 82 -0.50 -6.75 11.26
C GLY A 82 -1.93 -6.82 10.69
N GLU A 83 -2.12 -7.32 9.47
CA GLU A 83 -3.47 -7.54 8.93
C GLU A 83 -4.21 -8.66 9.67
N LEU A 84 -3.51 -9.72 10.04
CA LEU A 84 -4.09 -10.79 10.87
C LEU A 84 -4.35 -10.30 12.29
N LEU A 85 -3.49 -9.43 12.80
CA LEU A 85 -3.64 -8.86 14.14
C LEU A 85 -4.90 -8.00 14.24
N ARG A 86 -5.20 -7.15 13.26
CA ARG A 86 -6.43 -6.36 13.25
C ARG A 86 -7.69 -7.24 13.13
N VAL A 87 -7.64 -8.32 12.34
CA VAL A 87 -8.71 -9.31 12.25
C VAL A 87 -8.96 -9.96 13.61
N TYR A 88 -7.91 -10.37 14.28
CA TYR A 88 -7.99 -11.00 15.60
C TYR A 88 -8.64 -10.07 16.63
N ILE A 89 -8.23 -8.79 16.67
CA ILE A 89 -8.74 -7.80 17.60
C ILE A 89 -10.25 -7.59 17.39
N ILE A 90 -10.67 -7.31 16.16
CA ILE A 90 -12.08 -7.05 15.85
C ILE A 90 -12.94 -8.30 16.11
N ARG A 91 -12.46 -9.49 15.73
CA ARG A 91 -13.14 -10.73 16.03
C ARG A 91 -13.40 -10.89 17.52
N LYS A 92 -12.37 -10.67 18.34
CA LYS A 92 -12.43 -10.85 19.79
C LYS A 92 -13.30 -9.79 20.48
N GLU A 93 -13.10 -8.51 20.14
CA GLU A 93 -13.84 -7.41 20.78
C GLU A 93 -15.32 -7.38 20.38
N GLN A 94 -15.63 -7.77 19.14
CA GLN A 94 -16.99 -7.67 18.61
C GLN A 94 -17.76 -8.99 18.60
N ASN A 95 -17.14 -10.10 19.04
CA ASN A 95 -17.73 -11.45 19.02
C ASN A 95 -18.21 -11.84 17.61
N LEU A 96 -17.44 -11.52 16.57
CA LEU A 96 -17.74 -11.86 15.19
C LEU A 96 -17.01 -13.13 14.75
N SER A 97 -17.57 -13.83 13.74
CA SER A 97 -16.88 -14.96 13.14
C SER A 97 -15.61 -14.50 12.41
N GLY A 98 -14.51 -15.23 12.59
CA GLY A 98 -13.23 -14.90 11.97
C GLY A 98 -13.31 -14.86 10.44
N SER A 99 -14.03 -15.81 9.84
CA SER A 99 -14.25 -15.87 8.39
C SER A 99 -14.94 -14.62 7.84
N PHE A 100 -15.92 -14.09 8.57
CA PHE A 100 -16.58 -12.86 8.17
C PHE A 100 -15.62 -11.66 8.20
N VAL A 101 -14.85 -11.50 9.29
CA VAL A 101 -13.89 -10.38 9.42
C VAL A 101 -12.77 -10.50 8.36
N ILE A 102 -12.26 -11.70 8.10
CA ILE A 102 -11.29 -11.95 7.01
C ILE A 102 -11.91 -11.56 5.66
N GLY A 103 -13.16 -11.95 5.41
CA GLY A 103 -13.87 -11.59 4.18
C GLY A 103 -13.95 -10.08 3.95
N THR A 104 -14.17 -9.27 5.01
CA THR A 104 -14.17 -7.80 4.89
C THR A 104 -12.79 -7.25 4.53
N VAL A 105 -11.71 -7.85 5.06
CA VAL A 105 -10.34 -7.44 4.72
C VAL A 105 -9.98 -7.80 3.28
N VAL A 106 -10.38 -9.00 2.82
CA VAL A 106 -10.18 -9.41 1.42
C VAL A 106 -10.95 -8.49 0.48
N LEU A 107 -12.21 -8.16 0.80
CA LEU A 107 -13.02 -7.23 0.01
C LEU A 107 -12.37 -5.84 -0.05
N GLU A 108 -11.83 -5.36 1.05
CA GLU A 108 -11.06 -4.10 1.10
C GLU A 108 -9.89 -4.14 0.11
N ARG A 109 -9.10 -5.21 0.10
CA ARG A 109 -7.98 -5.38 -0.83
C ARG A 109 -8.39 -5.45 -2.29
N LEU A 110 -9.48 -6.13 -2.58
CA LEU A 110 -10.03 -6.19 -3.94
C LEU A 110 -10.44 -4.80 -4.42
N LEU A 111 -11.14 -4.03 -3.60
CA LEU A 111 -11.54 -2.66 -3.95
C LEU A 111 -10.33 -1.72 -4.10
N ASP A 112 -9.29 -1.85 -3.26
CA ASP A 112 -8.05 -1.09 -3.40
C ASP A 112 -7.36 -1.42 -4.74
N THR A 113 -7.30 -2.70 -5.11
CA THR A 113 -6.71 -3.16 -6.37
C THR A 113 -7.49 -2.63 -7.58
N VAL A 114 -8.82 -2.73 -7.55
CA VAL A 114 -9.68 -2.17 -8.61
C VAL A 114 -9.49 -0.66 -8.72
N GLY A 115 -9.44 0.05 -7.59
CA GLY A 115 -9.20 1.50 -7.56
C GLY A 115 -7.85 1.87 -8.19
N LEU A 116 -6.78 1.13 -7.87
CA LEU A 116 -5.47 1.34 -8.48
C LEU A 116 -5.47 1.07 -9.99
N LEU A 117 -6.15 0.03 -10.45
CA LEU A 117 -6.26 -0.28 -11.87
C LEU A 117 -7.01 0.83 -12.62
N LEU A 118 -8.15 1.29 -12.10
CA LEU A 118 -8.91 2.40 -12.69
C LEU A 118 -8.08 3.69 -12.72
N PHE A 119 -7.38 4.00 -11.64
CA PHE A 119 -6.50 5.17 -11.59
C PHE A 119 -5.34 5.07 -12.58
N SER A 120 -4.73 3.88 -12.71
CA SER A 120 -3.66 3.65 -13.68
C SER A 120 -4.13 3.82 -15.11
N ILE A 121 -5.33 3.31 -15.44
CA ILE A 121 -5.95 3.50 -16.76
C ILE A 121 -6.19 4.99 -17.00
N LEU A 122 -6.74 5.71 -16.02
CA LEU A 122 -6.99 7.15 -16.13
C LEU A 122 -5.68 7.92 -16.40
N LEU A 123 -4.59 7.57 -15.70
CA LEU A 123 -3.29 8.20 -15.89
C LEU A 123 -2.73 8.00 -17.30
N ILE A 124 -2.92 6.82 -17.90
CA ILE A 124 -2.48 6.54 -19.27
C ILE A 124 -3.18 7.47 -20.27
N PHE A 125 -4.44 7.83 -20.03
CA PHE A 125 -5.18 8.76 -20.88
C PHE A 125 -4.79 10.23 -20.68
N ILE A 126 -4.37 10.61 -19.47
CA ILE A 126 -4.06 12.01 -19.12
C ILE A 126 -2.59 12.34 -19.40
N ILE A 127 -1.67 11.40 -19.13
CA ILE A 127 -0.23 11.65 -19.29
C ILE A 127 0.20 11.15 -20.68
N PRO A 128 0.63 12.07 -21.59
CA PRO A 128 1.22 11.65 -22.86
C PRO A 128 2.46 10.81 -22.59
N LEU A 129 2.49 9.62 -23.15
CA LEU A 129 3.65 8.71 -23.05
C LEU A 129 4.91 9.41 -23.58
N PRO A 130 5.99 9.48 -22.80
CA PRO A 130 7.27 9.99 -23.27
C PRO A 130 7.69 9.31 -24.56
N GLU A 131 8.28 10.09 -25.50
CA GLU A 131 8.70 9.61 -26.82
C GLU A 131 9.64 8.40 -26.75
N ASP A 132 10.47 8.34 -25.70
CA ASP A 132 11.40 7.23 -25.45
C ASP A 132 10.68 5.88 -25.22
N ILE A 133 9.52 5.91 -24.56
CA ILE A 133 8.70 4.72 -24.33
C ILE A 133 8.01 4.29 -25.61
N LYS A 134 7.50 5.24 -26.40
CA LYS A 134 6.93 4.96 -27.71
C LYS A 134 7.97 4.34 -28.65
N ALA A 135 9.19 4.87 -28.66
CA ALA A 135 10.29 4.32 -29.43
C ALA A 135 10.63 2.88 -29.02
N SER A 136 10.69 2.59 -27.72
CA SER A 136 11.03 1.25 -27.21
C SER A 136 9.97 0.19 -27.58
N ILE A 137 8.68 0.56 -27.55
CA ILE A 137 7.57 -0.30 -27.99
C ILE A 137 7.65 -0.57 -29.48
N TYR A 138 7.91 0.46 -30.29
CA TYR A 138 8.04 0.36 -31.74
C TYR A 138 9.21 -0.54 -32.17
N TRP A 139 10.35 -0.46 -31.48
CA TRP A 139 11.49 -1.33 -31.74
C TRP A 139 11.24 -2.79 -31.37
N ARG A 140 10.48 -3.07 -30.34
CA ARG A 140 10.12 -4.44 -29.94
C ARG A 140 9.20 -5.09 -30.96
N ASP A 141 8.26 -4.36 -31.48
CA ASP A 141 7.29 -4.86 -32.49
C ASP A 141 7.99 -5.18 -33.82
N ARG A 142 8.93 -4.33 -34.24
CA ARG A 142 9.74 -4.56 -35.46
C ARG A 142 10.64 -5.80 -35.35
N LYS A 143 11.10 -6.12 -34.16
CA LYS A 143 11.96 -7.30 -33.93
C LYS A 143 11.15 -8.60 -33.95
N SER A 144 9.93 -8.60 -33.43
CA SER A 144 9.02 -9.75 -33.47
C SER A 144 8.56 -10.06 -34.89
N THR A 145 8.27 -9.06 -35.68
CA THR A 145 7.84 -9.22 -37.10
C THR A 145 8.97 -9.80 -37.97
N ARG A 146 10.23 -9.40 -37.75
CA ARG A 146 11.39 -9.98 -38.46
C ARG A 146 11.68 -11.43 -38.12
N LEU A 147 11.49 -11.81 -36.85
CA LEU A 147 11.69 -13.20 -36.41
C LEU A 147 10.61 -14.13 -36.99
N ASN A 148 9.40 -13.64 -37.18
CA ASN A 148 8.30 -14.43 -37.74
C ASN A 148 8.42 -14.62 -39.26
N SER A 149 9.06 -13.68 -39.98
CA SER A 149 9.29 -13.78 -41.44
C SER A 149 10.47 -14.70 -41.81
N SER A 150 11.37 -14.95 -40.88
CA SER A 150 12.52 -15.88 -41.10
C SER A 150 12.17 -17.35 -40.83
N HIS A 151 11.05 -17.67 -40.23
CA HIS A 151 10.56 -19.03 -39.99
C HIS A 151 9.56 -19.53 -41.05
N SER A 152 9.22 -18.71 -42.03
CA SER A 152 8.26 -19.05 -43.10
C SER A 152 8.90 -19.28 -44.49
N GLN A 153 10.24 -19.52 -44.54
CA GLN A 153 10.94 -19.94 -45.78
C GLN A 153 11.46 -21.34 -45.65
#